data_cba5299fc1cffb272b1cc4822badf9e7
#
_entry.id   cba5299fc1cffb272b1cc4822badf9e7
#
_cell.length_a   1.000
_cell.length_b   1.000
_cell.length_c   1.000
_cell.angle_alpha   90.00
_cell.angle_beta   90.00
_cell.angle_gamma   90.00
#
_symmetry.space_group_name_H-M   'P 1'
#
loop_
_entity.id
_entity.type
_entity.pdbx_description
1 polymer ?
#
loop_
_entity_poly.entity_id
_entity_poly.type
_entity_poly.pdbx_seq_one_letter_code
_entity_poly.pdbx_strand_id
1 'polypeptide(L)'
;MRILGIESSAAAASAAVVQDGRLLGEFFVNTKQTHSQTLLPMVEALLGNLGLTCRDLDGMAVASGPGSFTGVRIGVACVKGLALPGNVPCCGVSTLSAIAFVASKAA
;
A
#
# COMPACT_ATOMS: atom_id res chain seq x y z
N MET A 1 -2.69 -6.48 -15.05
CA MET A 1 -1.71 -6.48 -13.95
C MET A 1 -2.33 -5.86 -12.71
N ARG A 2 -2.21 -6.53 -11.60
CA ARG A 2 -2.82 -6.14 -10.33
C ARG A 2 -1.73 -5.72 -9.34
N ILE A 3 -1.79 -4.49 -8.86
CA ILE A 3 -0.76 -3.91 -8.00
C ILE A 3 -1.39 -3.40 -6.71
N LEU A 4 -0.81 -3.76 -5.56
CA LEU A 4 -1.12 -3.17 -4.26
C LEU A 4 -0.14 -2.05 -3.98
N GLY A 5 -0.64 -0.86 -3.71
CA GLY A 5 0.18 0.29 -3.31
C GLY A 5 -0.06 0.65 -1.85
N ILE A 6 0.99 0.95 -1.12
CA ILE A 6 0.94 1.33 0.29
C ILE A 6 1.67 2.66 0.48
N GLU A 7 1.02 3.57 1.18
CA GLU A 7 1.59 4.87 1.57
C GLU A 7 1.47 5.02 3.09
N SER A 8 2.60 5.04 3.77
CA SER A 8 2.66 5.18 5.23
C SER A 8 3.71 6.19 5.69
N SER A 9 4.18 7.03 4.77
CA SER A 9 5.22 8.03 5.06
C SER A 9 4.70 9.28 5.76
N ALA A 10 3.38 9.44 5.84
CA ALA A 10 2.73 10.57 6.51
C ALA A 10 2.01 10.10 7.79
N ALA A 11 1.37 11.02 8.50
CA ALA A 11 0.58 10.69 9.70
C ALA A 11 -0.58 9.75 9.36
N ALA A 12 -1.19 9.92 8.20
CA ALA A 12 -2.21 9.01 7.68
C ALA A 12 -1.56 7.86 6.90
N ALA A 13 -2.26 6.74 6.81
CA ALA A 13 -1.84 5.61 6.01
C ALA A 13 -2.91 5.29 4.98
N SER A 14 -2.49 4.84 3.82
CA SER A 14 -3.42 4.41 2.78
C SER A 14 -2.91 3.17 2.06
N ALA A 15 -3.85 2.40 1.51
CA ALA A 15 -3.55 1.26 0.68
C ALA A 15 -4.56 1.23 -0.47
N ALA A 16 -4.11 0.84 -1.65
CA ALA A 16 -4.96 0.80 -2.82
C ALA A 16 -4.58 -0.38 -3.71
N VAL A 17 -5.56 -0.97 -4.37
CA VAL A 17 -5.32 -2.01 -5.38
C VAL A 17 -5.76 -1.47 -6.73
N VAL A 18 -4.87 -1.53 -7.70
CA VAL A 18 -5.10 -1.08 -9.06
C VAL A 18 -4.93 -2.27 -10.00
N GLN A 19 -5.82 -2.42 -10.95
CA GLN A 19 -5.74 -3.45 -11.98
C GLN A 19 -5.89 -2.80 -13.35
N ASP A 20 -4.85 -2.94 -14.18
CA ASP A 20 -4.84 -2.45 -15.56
C ASP A 20 -5.21 -0.96 -15.65
N GLY A 21 -4.66 -0.16 -14.73
CA GLY A 21 -4.91 1.27 -14.65
C GLY A 21 -6.21 1.65 -13.99
N ARG A 22 -6.97 0.69 -13.47
CA ARG A 22 -8.26 0.93 -12.84
C ARG A 22 -8.16 0.70 -11.34
N LEU A 23 -8.62 1.65 -10.54
CA LEU A 23 -8.67 1.52 -9.09
C LEU A 23 -9.80 0.56 -8.69
N LEU A 24 -9.44 -0.55 -8.06
CA LEU A 24 -10.40 -1.53 -7.56
C LEU A 24 -10.92 -1.17 -6.17
N GLY A 25 -10.05 -0.64 -5.31
CA GLY A 25 -10.42 -0.27 -3.97
C GLY A 25 -9.31 0.49 -3.27
N GLU A 26 -9.66 1.25 -2.24
CA GLU A 26 -8.73 2.06 -1.48
C GLU A 26 -9.22 2.18 -0.04
N PHE A 27 -8.28 2.07 0.91
CA PHE A 27 -8.53 2.38 2.31
C PHE A 27 -7.60 3.51 2.73
N PHE A 28 -8.14 4.42 3.51
CA PHE A 28 -7.41 5.55 4.07
C PHE A 28 -7.71 5.62 5.57
N VAL A 29 -6.67 5.67 6.38
CA VAL A 29 -6.80 5.74 7.84
C VAL A 29 -5.96 6.88 8.36
N ASN A 30 -6.60 7.77 9.12
CA ASN A 30 -5.94 8.87 9.80
C ASN A 30 -6.33 8.80 11.29
N THR A 31 -5.62 7.98 12.05
CA THR A 31 -5.89 7.75 13.46
C THR A 31 -4.65 8.11 14.28
N LYS A 32 -4.82 8.15 15.59
CA LYS A 32 -3.70 8.34 16.52
C LYS A 32 -2.92 7.06 16.75
N GLN A 33 -3.37 5.93 16.22
CA GLN A 33 -2.66 4.66 16.32
C GLN A 33 -1.43 4.69 15.41
N THR A 34 -0.44 3.88 15.76
CA THR A 34 0.78 3.77 14.95
C THR A 34 0.51 2.94 13.70
N HIS A 35 1.29 3.18 12.65
CA HIS A 35 1.19 2.41 11.42
C HIS A 35 1.46 0.92 11.64
N SER A 36 2.29 0.57 12.63
CA SER A 36 2.55 -0.83 12.95
C SER A 36 1.30 -1.56 13.44
N GLN A 37 0.33 -0.82 14.02
CA GLN A 37 -0.93 -1.39 14.52
C GLN A 37 -2.03 -1.39 13.47
N THR A 38 -2.01 -0.45 12.52
CA THR A 38 -3.12 -0.22 11.60
C THR A 38 -2.88 -0.71 10.19
N LEU A 39 -1.63 -0.75 9.72
CA LEU A 39 -1.34 -0.95 8.31
C LEU A 39 -1.68 -2.36 7.83
N LEU A 40 -1.23 -3.39 8.51
CA LEU A 40 -1.50 -4.77 8.09
C LEU A 40 -2.98 -5.12 8.16
N PRO A 41 -3.71 -4.84 9.26
CA PRO A 41 -5.16 -5.06 9.28
C PRO A 41 -5.90 -4.30 8.17
N MET A 42 -5.47 -3.09 7.85
CA MET A 42 -6.08 -2.31 6.78
C MET A 42 -5.89 -2.98 5.41
N VAL A 43 -4.69 -3.47 5.13
CA VAL A 43 -4.41 -4.16 3.87
C VAL A 43 -5.20 -5.47 3.78
N GLU A 44 -5.24 -6.23 4.88
CA GLU A 44 -6.01 -7.47 4.91
C GLU A 44 -7.51 -7.22 4.68
N ALA A 45 -8.06 -6.15 5.28
CA ALA A 45 -9.45 -5.78 5.08
C ALA A 45 -9.70 -5.36 3.63
N LEU A 46 -8.80 -4.59 3.03
CA LEU A 46 -8.93 -4.17 1.64
C LEU A 46 -8.95 -5.38 0.70
N LEU A 47 -7.98 -6.26 0.82
CA LEU A 47 -7.90 -7.46 -0.01
C LEU A 47 -9.10 -8.36 0.20
N GLY A 48 -9.51 -8.57 1.45
CA GLY A 48 -10.67 -9.39 1.78
C GLY A 48 -11.96 -8.85 1.16
N ASN A 49 -12.17 -7.54 1.18
CA ASN A 49 -13.34 -6.91 0.58
C ASN A 49 -13.34 -7.04 -0.95
N LEU A 50 -12.16 -7.15 -1.56
CA LEU A 50 -12.04 -7.34 -3.01
C LEU A 50 -12.04 -8.81 -3.41
N GLY A 51 -12.08 -9.73 -2.45
CA GLY A 51 -12.01 -11.16 -2.72
C GLY A 51 -10.64 -11.63 -3.19
N LEU A 52 -9.59 -10.92 -2.78
CA LEU A 52 -8.22 -11.19 -3.21
C LEU A 52 -7.36 -11.66 -2.06
N THR A 53 -6.31 -12.42 -2.40
CA THR A 53 -5.20 -12.74 -1.48
C THR A 53 -3.94 -12.09 -2.02
N CYS A 54 -2.87 -12.09 -1.21
CA CYS A 54 -1.59 -11.55 -1.67
C CYS A 54 -1.06 -12.27 -2.91
N ARG A 55 -1.39 -13.54 -3.09
CA ARG A 55 -0.95 -14.34 -4.25
C ARG A 55 -1.65 -13.94 -5.54
N ASP A 56 -2.78 -13.23 -5.43
CA ASP A 56 -3.51 -12.73 -6.61
C ASP A 56 -2.89 -11.45 -7.15
N LEU A 57 -1.89 -10.89 -6.47
CA LEU A 57 -1.23 -9.66 -6.87
C LEU A 57 -0.02 -9.95 -7.77
N ASP A 58 0.16 -9.13 -8.77
CA ASP A 58 1.32 -9.20 -9.65
C ASP A 58 2.51 -8.40 -9.11
N GLY A 59 2.26 -7.47 -8.21
CA GLY A 59 3.31 -6.67 -7.61
C GLY A 59 2.79 -5.86 -6.44
N MET A 60 3.72 -5.34 -5.65
CA MET A 60 3.44 -4.42 -4.55
C MET A 60 4.37 -3.23 -4.65
N ALA A 61 3.84 -2.05 -4.41
CA ALA A 61 4.59 -0.81 -4.38
C ALA A 61 4.42 -0.16 -3.00
N VAL A 62 5.49 0.41 -2.48
CA VAL A 62 5.46 1.10 -1.19
C VAL A 62 6.16 2.45 -1.35
N ALA A 63 5.57 3.49 -0.77
CA ALA A 63 6.21 4.80 -0.74
C ALA A 63 7.45 4.74 0.14
N SER A 64 8.60 5.01 -0.44
CA SER A 64 9.91 4.89 0.22
C SER A 64 10.46 6.24 0.71
N GLY A 65 9.69 7.31 0.60
CA GLY A 65 10.05 8.64 1.02
C GLY A 65 10.04 9.63 -0.14
N PRO A 66 10.21 10.94 0.14
CA PRO A 66 10.43 11.53 1.45
C PRO A 66 9.20 11.46 2.35
N GLY A 67 9.45 11.43 3.67
CA GLY A 67 8.39 11.38 4.67
C GLY A 67 8.92 10.90 6.01
N SER A 68 8.02 10.48 6.91
CA SER A 68 8.40 9.96 8.21
C SER A 68 9.28 8.72 8.04
N PHE A 69 10.48 8.77 8.63
CA PHE A 69 11.41 7.65 8.56
C PHE A 69 10.81 6.36 9.15
N THR A 70 10.15 6.49 10.31
CA THR A 70 9.50 5.34 10.96
C THR A 70 8.35 4.81 10.11
N GLY A 71 7.51 5.68 9.57
CA GLY A 71 6.39 5.28 8.72
C GLY A 71 6.84 4.54 7.46
N VAL A 72 7.87 5.05 6.81
CA VAL A 72 8.44 4.41 5.62
C VAL A 72 8.95 3.00 5.95
N ARG A 73 9.67 2.84 7.05
CA ARG A 73 10.18 1.53 7.46
C ARG A 73 9.06 0.54 7.74
N ILE A 74 7.99 0.98 8.38
CA ILE A 74 6.84 0.11 8.67
C ILE A 74 6.18 -0.34 7.36
N GLY A 75 6.00 0.57 6.40
CA GLY A 75 5.44 0.24 5.10
C GLY A 75 6.27 -0.78 4.34
N VAL A 76 7.58 -0.58 4.30
CA VAL A 76 8.51 -1.50 3.64
C VAL A 76 8.46 -2.89 4.30
N ALA A 77 8.48 -2.94 5.63
CA ALA A 77 8.41 -4.20 6.36
C ALA A 77 7.08 -4.93 6.09
N CYS A 78 5.99 -4.20 6.07
CA CYS A 78 4.66 -4.75 5.78
C CYS A 78 4.63 -5.39 4.39
N VAL A 79 5.08 -4.68 3.37
CA VAL A 79 5.09 -5.17 1.99
C VAL A 79 5.97 -6.41 1.86
N LYS A 80 7.16 -6.40 2.46
CA LYS A 80 8.05 -7.56 2.41
C LYS A 80 7.42 -8.78 3.05
N GLY A 81 6.77 -8.60 4.21
CA GLY A 81 6.10 -9.71 4.89
C GLY A 81 4.93 -10.28 4.07
N LEU A 82 4.14 -9.42 3.45
CA LEU A 82 3.01 -9.83 2.62
C LEU A 82 3.45 -10.52 1.33
N ALA A 83 4.58 -10.10 0.76
CA ALA A 83 5.05 -10.62 -0.52
C ALA A 83 5.70 -12.00 -0.41
N LEU A 84 6.26 -12.35 0.75
CA LEU A 84 7.02 -13.58 0.93
C LEU A 84 6.27 -14.86 0.53
N PRO A 85 5.03 -15.11 1.01
CA PRO A 85 4.36 -16.37 0.71
C PRO A 85 4.11 -16.61 -0.78
N GLY A 86 3.87 -15.55 -1.54
CA GLY A 86 3.59 -15.66 -2.97
C GLY A 86 4.76 -15.27 -3.86
N ASN A 87 5.89 -14.92 -3.25
CA ASN A 87 7.06 -14.41 -3.97
C ASN A 87 6.69 -13.26 -4.91
N VAL A 88 5.86 -12.33 -4.43
CA VAL A 88 5.36 -11.21 -5.21
C VAL A 88 6.44 -10.14 -5.34
N PRO A 89 6.71 -9.63 -6.55
CA PRO A 89 7.69 -8.55 -6.72
C PRO A 89 7.27 -7.28 -5.96
N CYS A 90 8.25 -6.64 -5.32
CA CYS A 90 8.04 -5.40 -4.57
C CYS A 90 8.96 -4.31 -5.10
N CYS A 91 8.48 -3.07 -5.14
CA CYS A 91 9.31 -1.92 -5.47
C CYS A 91 8.98 -0.74 -4.56
N GLY A 92 10.00 0.09 -4.32
CA GLY A 92 9.80 1.37 -3.65
C GLY A 92 9.55 2.46 -4.67
N VAL A 93 8.64 3.38 -4.35
CA VAL A 93 8.39 4.57 -5.16
C VAL A 93 8.49 5.80 -4.27
N SER A 94 8.80 6.97 -4.86
CA SER A 94 8.85 8.17 -4.07
C SER A 94 7.44 8.54 -3.59
N THR A 95 7.36 9.16 -2.40
CA THR A 95 6.08 9.62 -1.86
C THR A 95 5.39 10.59 -2.82
N LEU A 96 6.15 11.47 -3.46
CA LEU A 96 5.58 12.42 -4.42
C LEU A 96 5.00 11.70 -5.65
N SER A 97 5.67 10.67 -6.14
CA SER A 97 5.17 9.87 -7.27
C SER A 97 3.91 9.12 -6.89
N ALA A 98 3.85 8.59 -5.66
CA ALA A 98 2.66 7.90 -5.17
C ALA A 98 1.46 8.85 -5.07
N ILE A 99 1.67 10.05 -4.55
CA ILE A 99 0.63 11.07 -4.45
C ILE A 99 0.13 11.47 -5.85
N ALA A 100 1.05 11.69 -6.78
CA ALA A 100 0.70 12.07 -8.15
C ALA A 100 -0.12 10.96 -8.82
N PHE A 101 0.24 9.71 -8.60
CA PHE A 101 -0.50 8.57 -9.15
C PHE A 101 -1.94 8.54 -8.61
N VAL A 102 -2.11 8.67 -7.30
CA VAL A 102 -3.43 8.68 -6.67
C VAL A 102 -4.26 9.86 -7.19
N ALA A 103 -3.67 11.04 -7.27
CA ALA A 103 -4.37 12.22 -7.77
C ALA A 103 -4.82 12.03 -9.22
N SER A 104 -4.00 11.41 -10.07
CA SER A 104 -4.35 11.17 -11.46
C SER A 104 -5.51 10.18 -11.60
N LYS A 105 -5.64 9.24 -10.67
CA LYS A 105 -6.75 8.26 -10.69
C LYS A 105 -8.03 8.82 -10.09
N ALA A 106 -7.93 9.81 -9.20
CA ALA A 106 -9.08 10.45 -8.59
C ALA A 106 -9.73 11.49 -9.50
N ALA A 107 -9.01 11.99 -10.48
CA ALA A 107 -9.49 13.04 -11.39
C ALA A 107 -10.48 12.52 -12.44
#